data_de4caca613cb99ef746d69b239cbefd8
#
_entry.id   de4caca613cb99ef746d69b239cbefd8
#
_cell.length_a   1.000
_cell.length_b   1.000
_cell.length_c   1.000
_cell.angle_alpha   90.00
_cell.angle_beta   90.00
_cell.angle_gamma   90.00
#
_symmetry.space_group_name_H-M   'P 1'
#
loop_
_entity.id
_entity.type
_entity.pdbx_description
1 polymer ?
#
loop_
_entity_poly.entity_id
_entity_poly.type
_entity_poly.pdbx_seq_one_letter_code
_entity_poly.pdbx_strand_id
1 'polypeptide(L)'
;MSLKGTKTLENLMKAFAGESQARNRYTFYAEKAMEEGYDQIAELFLETADNEKIHAEIFFNHLREGLEGEEFPCPVDISATYPVAIGSTLDNLKAAAMGENEEWDKLYPEFAKIAEEEGFKDVSVSFKMIAKVEAKHEDRYLKLAKNVEENKVFKKDSKVEWKCRVCGYIHEGESAPKLCPTCKVEQDYFEMHCENY
;
A
#
# COMPACT_ATOMS: atom_id res chain seq x y z
N MET A 1 24.23 -18.62 -4.13
CA MET A 1 24.24 -18.61 -5.63
C MET A 1 24.28 -17.15 -6.04
N SER A 2 25.13 -16.75 -7.00
CA SER A 2 25.19 -15.34 -7.42
C SER A 2 24.00 -14.96 -8.29
N LEU A 3 23.45 -13.78 -8.07
CA LEU A 3 22.40 -13.19 -8.92
C LEU A 3 22.94 -12.57 -10.22
N LYS A 4 24.25 -12.39 -10.33
CA LYS A 4 24.87 -11.68 -11.45
C LYS A 4 24.50 -12.28 -12.81
N GLY A 5 23.97 -11.45 -13.70
CA GLY A 5 23.58 -11.87 -15.05
C GLY A 5 22.28 -12.68 -15.15
N THR A 6 21.52 -12.78 -14.05
CA THR A 6 20.24 -13.50 -14.02
C THR A 6 19.07 -12.56 -14.27
N LYS A 7 17.94 -13.11 -14.72
CA LYS A 7 16.69 -12.37 -14.84
C LYS A 7 16.07 -12.05 -13.46
N THR A 8 16.34 -12.92 -12.50
CA THR A 8 15.95 -12.70 -11.09
C THR A 8 16.55 -11.42 -10.51
N LEU A 9 17.82 -11.12 -10.83
CA LEU A 9 18.46 -9.86 -10.44
C LEU A 9 17.69 -8.63 -10.94
N GLU A 10 17.36 -8.62 -12.24
CA GLU A 10 16.59 -7.52 -12.83
C GLU A 10 15.21 -7.38 -12.20
N ASN A 11 14.52 -8.50 -11.96
CA ASN A 11 13.18 -8.52 -11.40
C ASN A 11 13.18 -8.05 -9.93
N LEU A 12 14.13 -8.48 -9.13
CA LEU A 12 14.32 -7.98 -7.76
C LEU A 12 14.57 -6.48 -7.74
N MET A 13 15.42 -5.96 -8.64
CA MET A 13 15.70 -4.54 -8.70
C MET A 13 14.49 -3.73 -9.18
N LYS A 14 13.69 -4.26 -10.12
CA LYS A 14 12.42 -3.66 -10.54
C LYS A 14 11.41 -3.61 -9.39
N ALA A 15 11.28 -4.70 -8.65
CA ALA A 15 10.39 -4.76 -7.49
C ALA A 15 10.85 -3.79 -6.40
N PHE A 16 12.12 -3.78 -6.02
CA PHE A 16 12.65 -2.82 -5.06
C PHE A 16 12.39 -1.35 -5.45
N ALA A 17 12.56 -1.00 -6.74
CA ALA A 17 12.25 0.33 -7.24
C ALA A 17 10.74 0.60 -7.24
N GLY A 18 9.92 -0.42 -7.56
CA GLY A 18 8.46 -0.38 -7.52
C GLY A 18 7.93 -0.04 -6.13
N GLU A 19 8.31 -0.83 -5.13
CA GLU A 19 7.92 -0.60 -3.73
C GLU A 19 8.42 0.77 -3.21
N SER A 20 9.66 1.13 -3.54
CA SER A 20 10.24 2.40 -3.10
C SER A 20 9.48 3.61 -3.63
N GLN A 21 9.04 3.60 -4.89
CA GLN A 21 8.24 4.67 -5.45
C GLN A 21 6.77 4.62 -4.97
N ALA A 22 6.18 3.40 -4.79
CA ALA A 22 4.84 3.23 -4.24
C ALA A 22 4.75 3.81 -2.84
N ARG A 23 5.71 3.49 -1.96
CA ARG A 23 5.84 4.08 -0.63
C ARG A 23 5.77 5.61 -0.65
N ASN A 24 6.54 6.26 -1.54
CA ASN A 24 6.52 7.73 -1.64
C ASN A 24 5.19 8.24 -2.18
N ARG A 25 4.62 7.61 -3.22
CA ARG A 25 3.31 8.00 -3.77
C ARG A 25 2.21 7.92 -2.72
N TYR A 26 2.18 6.85 -1.91
CA TYR A 26 1.17 6.69 -0.87
C TYR A 26 1.32 7.74 0.25
N THR A 27 2.53 8.18 0.56
CA THR A 27 2.74 9.33 1.46
C THR A 27 2.13 10.61 0.87
N PHE A 28 2.32 10.89 -0.43
CA PHE A 28 1.70 12.03 -1.08
C PHE A 28 0.17 11.92 -1.18
N TYR A 29 -0.35 10.70 -1.38
CA TYR A 29 -1.78 10.44 -1.38
C TYR A 29 -2.41 10.63 0.00
N ALA A 30 -1.69 10.29 1.06
CA ALA A 30 -2.11 10.57 2.44
C ALA A 30 -2.23 12.06 2.72
N GLU A 31 -1.26 12.88 2.28
CA GLU A 31 -1.33 14.33 2.39
C GLU A 31 -2.59 14.88 1.70
N LYS A 32 -2.88 14.38 0.49
CA LYS A 32 -4.07 14.77 -0.25
C LYS A 32 -5.37 14.36 0.43
N ALA A 33 -5.42 13.17 1.03
CA ALA A 33 -6.58 12.70 1.77
C ALA A 33 -6.83 13.55 3.04
N MET A 34 -5.78 13.97 3.73
CA MET A 34 -5.89 14.92 4.86
C MET A 34 -6.45 16.27 4.41
N GLU A 35 -5.96 16.83 3.29
CA GLU A 35 -6.46 18.08 2.73
C GLU A 35 -7.97 18.01 2.38
N GLU A 36 -8.44 16.85 1.96
CA GLU A 36 -9.84 16.61 1.59
C GLU A 36 -10.71 16.16 2.78
N GLY A 37 -10.16 16.08 4.00
CA GLY A 37 -10.90 15.74 5.21
C GLY A 37 -11.17 14.25 5.39
N TYR A 38 -10.26 13.38 4.93
CA TYR A 38 -10.35 11.92 5.06
C TYR A 38 -9.21 11.38 5.93
N ASP A 39 -9.18 11.73 7.20
CA ASP A 39 -8.09 11.39 8.14
C ASP A 39 -7.83 9.88 8.25
N GLN A 40 -8.88 9.04 8.32
CA GLN A 40 -8.72 7.58 8.30
C GLN A 40 -8.09 7.08 6.99
N ILE A 41 -8.50 7.61 5.85
CA ILE A 41 -7.96 7.19 4.54
C ILE A 41 -6.48 7.58 4.45
N ALA A 42 -6.14 8.76 4.95
CA ALA A 42 -4.74 9.22 5.01
C ALA A 42 -3.87 8.26 5.83
N GLU A 43 -4.34 7.84 7.01
CA GLU A 43 -3.59 6.89 7.84
C GLU A 43 -3.44 5.52 7.16
N LEU A 44 -4.49 5.04 6.47
CA LEU A 44 -4.41 3.78 5.73
C LEU A 44 -3.43 3.84 4.56
N PHE A 45 -3.28 5.00 3.90
CA PHE A 45 -2.20 5.20 2.93
C PHE A 45 -0.82 5.17 3.59
N LEU A 46 -0.65 5.80 4.76
CA LEU A 46 0.62 5.78 5.50
C LEU A 46 0.97 4.38 6.01
N GLU A 47 -0.03 3.63 6.52
CA GLU A 47 0.15 2.23 6.92
C GLU A 47 0.64 1.39 5.73
N THR A 48 0.00 1.54 4.55
CA THR A 48 0.45 0.82 3.35
C THR A 48 1.85 1.28 2.94
N ALA A 49 2.14 2.58 2.96
CA ALA A 49 3.49 3.10 2.67
C ALA A 49 4.57 2.48 3.57
N ASP A 50 4.25 2.20 4.83
CA ASP A 50 5.16 1.50 5.74
C ASP A 50 5.28 0.00 5.40
N ASN A 51 4.21 -0.64 4.90
CA ASN A 51 4.28 -2.01 4.39
C ASN A 51 5.19 -2.08 3.15
N GLU A 52 5.06 -1.15 2.17
CA GLU A 52 5.90 -1.12 0.96
C GLU A 52 7.38 -0.90 1.30
N LYS A 53 7.67 -0.16 2.37
CA LYS A 53 9.04 -0.06 2.87
C LYS A 53 9.60 -1.43 3.30
N ILE A 54 8.79 -2.26 3.94
CA ILE A 54 9.21 -3.61 4.36
C ILE A 54 9.36 -4.53 3.15
N HIS A 55 8.45 -4.46 2.17
CA HIS A 55 8.58 -5.21 0.92
C HIS A 55 9.86 -4.83 0.17
N ALA A 56 10.12 -3.53 0.04
CA ALA A 56 11.36 -3.01 -0.54
C ALA A 56 12.61 -3.55 0.19
N GLU A 57 12.60 -3.58 1.53
CA GLU A 57 13.70 -4.11 2.34
C GLU A 57 13.93 -5.60 2.11
N ILE A 58 12.86 -6.40 1.97
CA ILE A 58 12.95 -7.83 1.65
C ILE A 58 13.64 -8.02 0.30
N PHE A 59 13.21 -7.31 -0.75
CA PHE A 59 13.83 -7.40 -2.08
C PHE A 59 15.27 -6.90 -2.07
N PHE A 60 15.56 -5.81 -1.36
CA PHE A 60 16.92 -5.30 -1.21
C PHE A 60 17.86 -6.27 -0.49
N ASN A 61 17.37 -6.99 0.52
CA ASN A 61 18.17 -8.01 1.22
C ASN A 61 18.53 -9.18 0.28
N HIS A 62 17.58 -9.65 -0.56
CA HIS A 62 17.89 -10.64 -1.58
C HIS A 62 18.95 -10.15 -2.58
N LEU A 63 18.84 -8.88 -3.02
CA LEU A 63 19.85 -8.26 -3.91
C LEU A 63 21.23 -8.25 -3.23
N ARG A 64 21.30 -7.76 -2.00
CA ARG A 64 22.56 -7.66 -1.23
C ARG A 64 23.22 -9.02 -1.03
N GLU A 65 22.46 -10.04 -0.65
CA GLU A 65 22.96 -11.39 -0.42
C GLU A 65 23.39 -12.07 -1.72
N GLY A 66 22.61 -11.91 -2.79
CA GLY A 66 22.88 -12.48 -4.09
C GLY A 66 24.03 -11.81 -4.86
N LEU A 67 24.45 -10.62 -4.45
CA LEU A 67 25.58 -9.86 -5.02
C LEU A 67 26.81 -9.84 -4.08
N GLU A 68 26.82 -10.65 -3.04
CA GLU A 68 27.96 -10.74 -2.14
C GLU A 68 29.24 -11.15 -2.90
N GLY A 69 30.32 -10.37 -2.72
CA GLY A 69 31.59 -10.57 -3.40
C GLY A 69 31.76 -9.83 -4.73
N GLU A 70 30.73 -9.14 -5.20
CA GLU A 70 30.83 -8.22 -6.34
C GLU A 70 31.42 -6.85 -5.92
N GLU A 71 31.64 -5.95 -6.87
CA GLU A 71 32.12 -4.60 -6.58
C GLU A 71 31.16 -3.82 -5.65
N PHE A 72 31.70 -2.89 -4.87
CA PHE A 72 30.90 -2.07 -3.96
C PHE A 72 31.12 -0.57 -4.23
N PRO A 73 30.03 0.20 -4.49
CA PRO A 73 28.66 -0.26 -4.69
C PRO A 73 28.48 -1.01 -6.02
N CYS A 74 27.58 -2.00 -6.06
CA CYS A 74 27.28 -2.77 -7.26
C CYS A 74 26.11 -2.14 -8.02
N PRO A 75 26.32 -1.54 -9.21
CA PRO A 75 25.24 -0.99 -10.01
C PRO A 75 24.43 -2.11 -10.68
N VAL A 76 23.12 -1.92 -10.77
CA VAL A 76 22.19 -2.82 -11.48
C VAL A 76 21.35 -2.01 -12.45
N ASP A 77 21.53 -2.22 -13.73
CA ASP A 77 20.74 -1.58 -14.77
C ASP A 77 19.41 -2.28 -14.97
N ILE A 78 18.32 -1.51 -14.98
CA ILE A 78 16.98 -2.01 -15.26
C ILE A 78 16.24 -1.11 -16.26
N SER A 79 15.28 -1.70 -16.97
CA SER A 79 14.27 -0.98 -17.73
C SER A 79 12.90 -1.28 -17.14
N ALA A 80 12.21 -0.27 -16.63
CA ALA A 80 10.89 -0.39 -16.00
C ALA A 80 10.06 0.88 -16.24
N THR A 81 8.74 0.75 -16.07
CA THR A 81 7.79 1.86 -16.15
C THR A 81 7.05 1.97 -14.84
N TYR A 82 6.99 3.18 -14.28
CA TYR A 82 6.28 3.45 -13.03
C TYR A 82 5.27 4.59 -13.24
N PRO A 83 4.11 4.56 -12.56
CA PRO A 83 3.08 5.57 -12.74
C PRO A 83 3.48 6.92 -12.11
N VAL A 84 3.10 8.01 -12.79
CA VAL A 84 3.13 9.36 -12.25
C VAL A 84 1.70 9.87 -12.20
N ALA A 85 1.10 9.88 -11.01
CA ALA A 85 -0.27 10.32 -10.79
C ALA A 85 -0.42 10.93 -9.40
N ILE A 86 -1.15 12.05 -9.34
CA ILE A 86 -1.72 12.62 -8.13
C ILE A 86 -3.02 13.35 -8.53
N GLY A 87 -4.10 13.08 -7.84
CA GLY A 87 -5.42 13.64 -8.11
C GLY A 87 -6.20 13.84 -6.81
N SER A 88 -7.53 13.74 -6.88
CA SER A 88 -8.38 13.67 -5.70
C SER A 88 -8.09 12.40 -4.89
N THR A 89 -8.56 12.34 -3.65
CA THR A 89 -8.47 11.12 -2.83
C THR A 89 -9.07 9.92 -3.56
N LEU A 90 -10.20 10.09 -4.23
CA LEU A 90 -10.82 9.03 -5.03
C LEU A 90 -9.93 8.56 -6.18
N ASP A 91 -9.33 9.49 -6.93
CA ASP A 91 -8.42 9.16 -8.03
C ASP A 91 -7.18 8.44 -7.52
N ASN A 92 -6.63 8.88 -6.40
CA ASN A 92 -5.46 8.30 -5.76
C ASN A 92 -5.73 6.88 -5.25
N LEU A 93 -6.90 6.63 -4.65
CA LEU A 93 -7.32 5.29 -4.23
C LEU A 93 -7.46 4.33 -5.42
N LYS A 94 -8.06 4.80 -6.53
CA LYS A 94 -8.17 4.01 -7.77
C LYS A 94 -6.80 3.74 -8.39
N ALA A 95 -5.91 4.74 -8.42
CA ALA A 95 -4.55 4.58 -8.95
C ALA A 95 -3.70 3.63 -8.09
N ALA A 96 -3.85 3.68 -6.76
CA ALA A 96 -3.22 2.73 -5.85
C ALA A 96 -3.73 1.31 -6.12
N ALA A 97 -5.05 1.08 -6.13
CA ALA A 97 -5.63 -0.23 -6.41
C ALA A 97 -5.17 -0.83 -7.75
N MET A 98 -5.01 0.00 -8.79
CA MET A 98 -4.49 -0.46 -10.09
C MET A 98 -3.03 -0.92 -9.99
N GLY A 99 -2.20 -0.23 -9.22
CA GLY A 99 -0.81 -0.60 -8.98
C GLY A 99 -0.70 -1.95 -8.26
N GLU A 100 -1.40 -2.09 -7.14
CA GLU A 100 -1.44 -3.33 -6.37
C GLU A 100 -1.94 -4.52 -7.23
N ASN A 101 -2.98 -4.29 -8.04
CA ASN A 101 -3.49 -5.31 -8.97
C ASN A 101 -2.42 -5.76 -9.96
N GLU A 102 -1.66 -4.86 -10.55
CA GLU A 102 -0.60 -5.20 -11.50
C GLU A 102 0.50 -6.04 -10.83
N GLU A 103 0.83 -5.73 -9.57
CA GLU A 103 1.86 -6.44 -8.81
C GLU A 103 1.42 -7.87 -8.46
N TRP A 104 0.23 -8.05 -7.86
CA TRP A 104 -0.17 -9.38 -7.42
C TRP A 104 -0.70 -10.29 -8.53
N ASP A 105 -1.35 -9.74 -9.58
CA ASP A 105 -1.97 -10.53 -10.66
C ASP A 105 -0.96 -10.88 -11.76
N LYS A 106 0.05 -10.04 -11.98
CA LYS A 106 0.97 -10.20 -13.13
C LYS A 106 2.43 -10.26 -12.72
N LEU A 107 2.97 -9.18 -12.15
CA LEU A 107 4.41 -9.00 -12.00
C LEU A 107 5.02 -10.01 -11.04
N TYR A 108 4.53 -10.09 -9.82
CA TYR A 108 5.14 -10.95 -8.80
C TYR A 108 4.93 -12.45 -9.06
N PRO A 109 3.79 -12.92 -9.59
CA PRO A 109 3.69 -14.31 -10.06
C PRO A 109 4.70 -14.68 -11.16
N GLU A 110 4.93 -13.77 -12.13
CA GLU A 110 5.92 -13.98 -13.19
C GLU A 110 7.34 -13.97 -12.63
N PHE A 111 7.68 -13.01 -11.76
CA PHE A 111 8.98 -12.92 -11.13
C PHE A 111 9.28 -14.12 -10.24
N ALA A 112 8.28 -14.60 -9.50
CA ALA A 112 8.39 -15.81 -8.68
C ALA A 112 8.70 -17.04 -9.51
N LYS A 113 8.04 -17.19 -10.67
CA LYS A 113 8.27 -18.31 -11.60
C LYS A 113 9.70 -18.27 -12.14
N ILE A 114 10.16 -17.11 -12.61
CA ILE A 114 11.53 -16.94 -13.12
C ILE A 114 12.55 -17.25 -12.04
N ALA A 115 12.37 -16.74 -10.81
CA ALA A 115 13.27 -17.01 -9.70
C ALA A 115 13.35 -18.51 -9.37
N GLU A 116 12.23 -19.23 -9.46
CA GLU A 116 12.20 -20.68 -9.25
C GLU A 116 12.92 -21.46 -10.36
N GLU A 117 12.74 -21.05 -11.62
CA GLU A 117 13.41 -21.64 -12.80
C GLU A 117 14.92 -21.41 -12.76
N GLU A 118 15.39 -20.25 -12.26
CA GLU A 118 16.80 -19.92 -12.07
C GLU A 118 17.39 -20.49 -10.76
N GLY A 119 16.58 -21.17 -9.92
CA GLY A 119 17.01 -21.85 -8.71
C GLY A 119 16.99 -21.01 -7.43
N PHE A 120 16.47 -19.77 -7.47
CA PHE A 120 16.34 -18.85 -6.32
C PHE A 120 15.01 -19.08 -5.59
N LYS A 121 14.87 -20.23 -4.93
CA LYS A 121 13.60 -20.64 -4.31
C LYS A 121 13.11 -19.67 -3.23
N ASP A 122 14.01 -19.12 -2.40
CA ASP A 122 13.64 -18.19 -1.33
C ASP A 122 13.12 -16.86 -1.92
N VAL A 123 13.72 -16.39 -3.00
CA VAL A 123 13.24 -15.23 -3.76
C VAL A 123 11.84 -15.49 -4.34
N SER A 124 11.63 -16.69 -4.94
CA SER A 124 10.31 -17.10 -5.45
C SER A 124 9.25 -17.10 -4.34
N VAL A 125 9.59 -17.57 -3.14
CA VAL A 125 8.69 -17.56 -1.99
C VAL A 125 8.35 -16.12 -1.58
N SER A 126 9.35 -15.23 -1.51
CA SER A 126 9.12 -13.83 -1.15
C SER A 126 8.15 -13.14 -2.12
N PHE A 127 8.34 -13.26 -3.43
CA PHE A 127 7.41 -12.74 -4.42
C PHE A 127 5.99 -13.31 -4.26
N LYS A 128 5.85 -14.63 -4.05
CA LYS A 128 4.54 -15.27 -3.85
C LYS A 128 3.84 -14.80 -2.56
N MET A 129 4.57 -14.50 -1.50
CA MET A 129 3.99 -14.05 -0.24
C MET A 129 3.60 -12.57 -0.30
N ILE A 130 4.46 -11.72 -0.85
CA ILE A 130 4.17 -10.30 -1.03
C ILE A 130 2.97 -10.13 -1.96
N ALA A 131 2.89 -10.83 -3.09
CA ALA A 131 1.70 -10.81 -3.97
C ALA A 131 0.38 -11.04 -3.23
N LYS A 132 0.36 -11.86 -2.17
CA LYS A 132 -0.85 -12.06 -1.36
C LYS A 132 -1.18 -10.85 -0.48
N VAL A 133 -0.18 -10.08 -0.09
CA VAL A 133 -0.37 -8.84 0.66
C VAL A 133 -0.95 -7.78 -0.28
N GLU A 134 -0.37 -7.63 -1.49
CA GLU A 134 -0.83 -6.63 -2.49
C GLU A 134 -2.28 -6.86 -2.92
N ALA A 135 -2.72 -8.12 -2.99
CA ALA A 135 -4.14 -8.45 -3.20
C ALA A 135 -5.05 -7.93 -2.07
N LYS A 136 -4.54 -7.78 -0.84
CA LYS A 136 -5.27 -7.19 0.29
C LYS A 136 -5.22 -5.67 0.29
N HIS A 137 -4.10 -5.10 -0.13
CA HIS A 137 -3.99 -3.66 -0.35
C HIS A 137 -4.97 -3.19 -1.43
N GLU A 138 -5.04 -3.89 -2.58
CA GLU A 138 -6.04 -3.61 -3.63
C GLU A 138 -7.47 -3.66 -3.08
N ASP A 139 -7.86 -4.77 -2.43
CA ASP A 139 -9.21 -4.94 -1.86
C ASP A 139 -9.58 -3.80 -0.90
N ARG A 140 -8.63 -3.38 -0.06
CA ARG A 140 -8.78 -2.24 0.84
C ARG A 140 -9.00 -0.94 0.08
N TYR A 141 -8.16 -0.62 -0.90
CA TYR A 141 -8.28 0.60 -1.69
C TYR A 141 -9.57 0.67 -2.50
N LEU A 142 -10.00 -0.44 -3.09
CA LEU A 142 -11.28 -0.51 -3.81
C LEU A 142 -12.49 -0.26 -2.89
N LYS A 143 -12.48 -0.80 -1.66
CA LYS A 143 -13.52 -0.55 -0.67
C LYS A 143 -13.55 0.90 -0.22
N LEU A 144 -12.40 1.51 0.01
CA LEU A 144 -12.30 2.92 0.36
C LEU A 144 -12.75 3.82 -0.79
N ALA A 145 -12.32 3.55 -2.02
CA ALA A 145 -12.75 4.27 -3.21
C ALA A 145 -14.28 4.22 -3.37
N LYS A 146 -14.89 3.05 -3.18
CA LYS A 146 -16.34 2.90 -3.20
C LYS A 146 -17.03 3.72 -2.12
N ASN A 147 -16.51 3.75 -0.89
CA ASN A 147 -17.08 4.56 0.18
C ASN A 147 -17.02 6.07 -0.15
N VAL A 148 -15.94 6.54 -0.76
CA VAL A 148 -15.81 7.95 -1.20
C VAL A 148 -16.80 8.24 -2.31
N GLU A 149 -16.86 7.41 -3.34
CA GLU A 149 -17.74 7.56 -4.53
C GLU A 149 -19.22 7.56 -4.16
N GLU A 150 -19.62 6.71 -3.19
CA GLU A 150 -21.00 6.61 -2.72
C GLU A 150 -21.33 7.59 -1.57
N ASN A 151 -20.40 8.48 -1.18
CA ASN A 151 -20.53 9.37 -0.01
C ASN A 151 -20.84 8.61 1.30
N LYS A 152 -20.23 7.44 1.48
CA LYS A 152 -20.44 6.53 2.62
C LYS A 152 -19.27 6.51 3.61
N VAL A 153 -18.30 7.41 3.48
CA VAL A 153 -17.18 7.49 4.44
C VAL A 153 -17.72 7.82 5.84
N PHE A 154 -18.53 8.88 5.96
CA PHE A 154 -19.09 9.36 7.23
C PHE A 154 -20.60 9.07 7.39
N LYS A 155 -21.15 8.20 6.54
CA LYS A 155 -22.55 7.80 6.56
C LYS A 155 -22.71 6.34 6.18
N LYS A 156 -23.62 5.63 6.86
CA LYS A 156 -23.98 4.24 6.55
C LYS A 156 -25.50 4.13 6.39
N ASP A 157 -25.96 3.03 5.80
CA ASP A 157 -27.37 2.75 5.54
C ASP A 157 -28.13 2.30 6.82
N SER A 158 -27.40 2.06 7.91
CA SER A 158 -27.93 1.69 9.23
C SER A 158 -27.09 2.35 10.32
N LYS A 159 -27.61 2.33 11.55
CA LYS A 159 -26.85 2.79 12.72
C LYS A 159 -25.61 1.95 12.92
N VAL A 160 -24.48 2.62 13.10
CA VAL A 160 -23.18 2.04 13.48
C VAL A 160 -22.55 2.90 14.56
N GLU A 161 -21.53 2.38 15.21
CA GLU A 161 -20.70 3.15 16.11
C GLU A 161 -19.61 3.89 15.33
N TRP A 162 -19.49 5.19 15.62
CA TRP A 162 -18.49 6.10 15.09
C TRP A 162 -17.52 6.49 16.20
N LYS A 163 -16.26 6.24 16.01
CA LYS A 163 -15.18 6.57 16.96
C LYS A 163 -14.47 7.83 16.51
N CYS A 164 -14.38 8.81 17.40
CA CYS A 164 -13.49 9.96 17.22
C CYS A 164 -12.04 9.50 17.42
N ARG A 165 -11.22 9.61 16.39
CA ARG A 165 -9.80 9.19 16.39
C ARG A 165 -8.92 10.05 17.30
N VAL A 166 -9.37 11.27 17.64
CA VAL A 166 -8.61 12.19 18.50
C VAL A 166 -8.82 11.92 19.99
N CYS A 167 -10.08 11.69 20.42
CA CYS A 167 -10.37 11.58 21.85
C CYS A 167 -11.04 10.28 22.28
N GLY A 168 -11.32 9.36 21.34
CA GLY A 168 -11.93 8.07 21.64
C GLY A 168 -13.44 8.11 21.90
N TYR A 169 -14.12 9.27 21.73
CA TYR A 169 -15.56 9.35 21.90
C TYR A 169 -16.29 8.45 20.89
N ILE A 170 -17.26 7.67 21.36
CA ILE A 170 -18.10 6.79 20.54
C ILE A 170 -19.49 7.41 20.39
N HIS A 171 -19.98 7.47 19.15
CA HIS A 171 -21.32 7.93 18.77
C HIS A 171 -22.05 6.82 18.01
N GLU A 172 -23.29 6.52 18.41
CA GLU A 172 -24.17 5.60 17.68
C GLU A 172 -25.09 6.39 16.74
N GLY A 173 -25.05 6.11 15.45
CA GLY A 173 -25.90 6.78 14.46
C GLY A 173 -25.64 6.31 13.03
N GLU A 174 -26.50 6.72 12.09
CA GLU A 174 -26.30 6.46 10.66
C GLU A 174 -25.17 7.34 10.08
N SER A 175 -24.82 8.43 10.75
CA SER A 175 -23.76 9.34 10.32
C SER A 175 -22.87 9.73 11.48
N ALA A 176 -21.57 9.91 11.19
CA ALA A 176 -20.64 10.51 12.13
C ALA A 176 -21.08 11.97 12.46
N PRO A 177 -20.89 12.44 13.71
CA PRO A 177 -21.19 13.82 14.08
C PRO A 177 -20.41 14.82 13.25
N LYS A 178 -21.01 15.95 12.89
CA LYS A 178 -20.31 17.06 12.21
C LYS A 178 -19.20 17.67 13.06
N LEU A 179 -19.38 17.62 14.38
CA LEU A 179 -18.45 18.11 15.37
C LEU A 179 -18.43 17.15 16.57
N CYS A 180 -17.28 16.73 17.01
CA CYS A 180 -17.16 15.87 18.17
C CYS A 180 -17.66 16.59 19.43
N PRO A 181 -18.66 16.03 20.17
CA PRO A 181 -19.20 16.71 21.35
C PRO A 181 -18.17 16.82 22.48
N THR A 182 -17.15 15.97 22.50
CA THR A 182 -16.10 15.93 23.53
C THR A 182 -14.95 16.90 23.24
N CYS A 183 -14.25 16.72 22.11
CA CYS A 183 -13.02 17.47 21.80
C CYS A 183 -13.17 18.54 20.72
N LYS A 184 -14.36 18.66 20.11
CA LYS A 184 -14.71 19.71 19.13
C LYS A 184 -13.95 19.64 17.80
N VAL A 185 -13.31 18.51 17.45
CA VAL A 185 -12.80 18.30 16.11
C VAL A 185 -13.93 18.02 15.13
N GLU A 186 -13.68 18.25 13.86
CA GLU A 186 -14.63 18.06 12.78
C GLU A 186 -14.90 16.59 12.46
N GLN A 187 -15.87 16.33 11.58
CA GLN A 187 -16.29 15.00 11.16
C GLN A 187 -15.16 14.17 10.53
N ASP A 188 -14.19 14.83 9.94
CA ASP A 188 -13.03 14.28 9.24
C ASP A 188 -12.23 13.28 10.08
N TYR A 189 -12.26 13.47 11.40
CA TYR A 189 -11.58 12.63 12.38
C TYR A 189 -12.43 11.47 12.93
N PHE A 190 -13.54 11.14 12.28
CA PHE A 190 -14.32 9.98 12.69
C PHE A 190 -14.07 8.78 11.78
N GLU A 191 -14.10 7.61 12.37
CA GLU A 191 -14.06 6.31 11.69
C GLU A 191 -15.17 5.39 12.21
N MET A 192 -15.52 4.36 11.46
CA MET A 192 -16.32 3.25 12.00
C MET A 192 -15.56 2.59 13.14
N HIS A 193 -16.21 2.45 14.30
CA HIS A 193 -15.63 1.72 15.41
C HIS A 193 -15.51 0.23 15.07
N CYS A 194 -14.36 -0.34 15.37
CA CYS A 194 -14.07 -1.75 15.21
C CYS A 194 -13.38 -2.27 16.49
N GLU A 195 -13.93 -3.33 17.06
CA GLU A 195 -13.28 -4.07 18.16
C GLU A 195 -12.46 -5.20 17.56
N ASN A 196 -11.15 -5.07 17.58
CA ASN A 196 -10.19 -6.03 17.01
C ASN A 196 -9.25 -6.64 18.06
N TYR A 197 -9.68 -6.74 19.30
CA TYR A 197 -8.96 -7.26 20.47
C TYR A 197 -9.76 -8.35 21.19
#